data_dfda501ce63aad05519b5e599750f714
#
_entry.id   dfda501ce63aad05519b5e599750f714
#
_cell.length_a   1.000
_cell.length_b   1.000
_cell.length_c   1.000
_cell.angle_alpha   90.00
_cell.angle_beta   90.00
_cell.angle_gamma   90.00
#
_symmetry.space_group_name_H-M   'P 1'
#
loop_
_entity.id
_entity.type
_entity.pdbx_description
1 polymer ?
#
loop_
_entity_poly.entity_id
_entity_poly.type
_entity_poly.pdbx_seq_one_letter_code
_entity_poly.pdbx_strand_id
1 'polypeptide(L)'
;MDAKKIAIIGAGFGGMTAALDLVKAGYEVTILEAAGTPGGLAGGFKEPEWEWSVENFYHHWFTSDAYMFRLFKELSVEKKVLVRTPTTVVYHKGKFYPFDSILSALLYPGLGWGINKIRFGLVGLFLRISKNWKPLERTTVEAWMKKWAGEKVYREMWEPMVVGKFSEKYARVVNMAWMWARFHVRSTNLVTYEGGFQAFANDFASALQQSGVTIRYNTRVDEVRTKDHHVELAVSGKDESYDRVLVTLSPGLMAKMAPQLPENYLKGLLELKSLGAVALIISLKHQLSREGYYWFNLPKASGFPFLALVEHTNFQPKEKFGGEHLIYCGDYLETDHEYFSMDKDQLLEKFIPSLVRFNPDFKPEWVNRAWLKKSNYAQPVPLVNHSRNIPAIQTPLEGVYFASMSQVYPWDRGTNFAVEIAHKASALIRGSIENQAQG
;
A
#
# COMPACT_ATOMS: atom_id res chain seq x y z
N MET A 1 32.08 4.74 -24.56
CA MET A 1 30.75 5.39 -24.54
C MET A 1 30.48 5.76 -23.11
N ASP A 2 30.09 7.01 -22.83
CA ASP A 2 29.70 7.42 -21.49
C ASP A 2 28.49 6.63 -21.03
N ALA A 3 28.44 6.34 -19.73
CA ALA A 3 27.30 5.62 -19.14
C ALA A 3 26.00 6.42 -19.35
N LYS A 4 24.93 5.74 -19.77
CA LYS A 4 23.62 6.38 -19.93
C LYS A 4 23.08 6.87 -18.59
N LYS A 5 22.55 8.10 -18.56
CA LYS A 5 22.01 8.78 -17.39
C LYS A 5 20.52 8.51 -17.26
N ILE A 6 20.13 7.95 -16.12
CA ILE A 6 18.72 7.63 -15.85
C ILE A 6 18.27 8.34 -14.59
N ALA A 7 17.16 9.09 -14.70
CA ALA A 7 16.51 9.65 -13.52
C ALA A 7 15.32 8.79 -13.10
N ILE A 8 15.12 8.70 -11.79
CA ILE A 8 13.95 8.06 -11.17
C ILE A 8 13.28 9.08 -10.28
N ILE A 9 11.99 9.33 -10.50
CA ILE A 9 11.21 10.28 -9.72
C ILE A 9 10.44 9.51 -8.65
N GLY A 10 10.88 9.69 -7.39
CA GLY A 10 10.34 9.07 -6.19
C GLY A 10 11.25 7.99 -5.59
N ALA A 11 11.59 8.14 -4.30
CA ALA A 11 12.36 7.20 -3.48
C ALA A 11 11.46 6.23 -2.68
N GLY A 12 10.31 5.85 -3.20
CA GLY A 12 9.53 4.73 -2.68
C GLY A 12 10.21 3.38 -3.02
N PHE A 13 9.73 2.27 -2.46
CA PHE A 13 10.36 0.95 -2.68
C PHE A 13 10.41 0.56 -4.17
N GLY A 14 9.43 0.96 -4.97
CA GLY A 14 9.48 0.75 -6.42
C GLY A 14 10.62 1.52 -7.09
N GLY A 15 10.75 2.82 -6.81
CA GLY A 15 11.83 3.64 -7.38
C GLY A 15 13.22 3.16 -6.95
N MET A 16 13.39 2.85 -5.67
CA MET A 16 14.66 2.31 -5.15
C MET A 16 15.01 0.94 -5.75
N THR A 17 14.03 0.07 -5.98
CA THR A 17 14.26 -1.23 -6.64
C THR A 17 14.70 -1.04 -8.09
N ALA A 18 14.02 -0.16 -8.83
CA ALA A 18 14.43 0.13 -10.21
C ALA A 18 15.84 0.72 -10.27
N ALA A 19 16.20 1.59 -9.31
CA ALA A 19 17.56 2.12 -9.19
C ALA A 19 18.60 1.02 -8.99
N LEU A 20 18.30 0.05 -8.12
CA LEU A 20 19.19 -1.09 -7.85
C LEU A 20 19.44 -1.93 -9.13
N ASP A 21 18.38 -2.24 -9.85
CA ASP A 21 18.48 -3.00 -11.10
C ASP A 21 19.32 -2.25 -12.16
N LEU A 22 19.09 -0.95 -12.29
CA LEU A 22 19.72 -0.12 -13.32
C LEU A 22 21.18 0.17 -13.01
N VAL A 23 21.53 0.46 -11.74
CA VAL A 23 22.94 0.67 -11.38
C VAL A 23 23.75 -0.62 -11.52
N LYS A 24 23.19 -1.78 -11.21
CA LYS A 24 23.82 -3.09 -11.46
C LYS A 24 24.03 -3.38 -12.96
N ALA A 25 23.19 -2.80 -13.81
CA ALA A 25 23.35 -2.90 -15.25
C ALA A 25 24.37 -1.89 -15.83
N GLY A 26 25.03 -1.08 -14.97
CA GLY A 26 26.10 -0.16 -15.36
C GLY A 26 25.62 1.23 -15.78
N TYR A 27 24.38 1.61 -15.49
CA TYR A 27 23.86 2.96 -15.75
C TYR A 27 24.19 3.94 -14.63
N GLU A 28 24.32 5.22 -14.98
CA GLU A 28 24.38 6.33 -14.00
C GLU A 28 22.96 6.65 -13.55
N VAL A 29 22.64 6.41 -12.27
CA VAL A 29 21.27 6.52 -11.77
C VAL A 29 21.17 7.64 -10.72
N THR A 30 20.19 8.53 -10.93
CA THR A 30 19.82 9.57 -9.96
C THR A 30 18.35 9.40 -9.54
N ILE A 31 18.09 9.29 -8.23
CA ILE A 31 16.75 9.36 -7.67
C ILE A 31 16.48 10.79 -7.20
N LEU A 32 15.34 11.35 -7.62
CA LEU A 32 14.83 12.66 -7.22
C LEU A 32 13.61 12.46 -6.31
N GLU A 33 13.74 12.82 -5.02
CA GLU A 33 12.71 12.63 -4.00
C GLU A 33 12.31 13.98 -3.38
N ALA A 34 11.02 14.28 -3.44
CA ALA A 34 10.47 15.53 -2.92
C ALA A 34 10.50 15.61 -1.39
N ALA A 35 10.44 14.48 -0.70
CA ALA A 35 10.54 14.42 0.76
C ALA A 35 12.00 14.44 1.23
N GLY A 36 12.20 14.67 2.53
CA GLY A 36 13.52 14.61 3.18
C GLY A 36 14.01 13.19 3.48
N THR A 37 13.19 12.16 3.25
CA THR A 37 13.48 10.75 3.59
C THR A 37 12.93 9.80 2.52
N PRO A 38 13.55 8.61 2.34
CA PRO A 38 13.03 7.59 1.44
C PRO A 38 11.83 6.85 2.06
N GLY A 39 11.15 6.01 1.26
CA GLY A 39 10.11 5.10 1.72
C GLY A 39 8.73 5.38 1.12
N GLY A 40 8.44 6.62 0.71
CA GLY A 40 7.15 6.99 0.14
C GLY A 40 5.99 6.70 1.09
N LEU A 41 4.92 6.05 0.61
CA LEU A 41 3.75 5.69 1.44
C LEU A 41 4.08 4.67 2.55
N ALA A 42 5.13 3.89 2.40
CA ALA A 42 5.59 2.92 3.40
C ALA A 42 6.63 3.50 4.36
N GLY A 43 6.98 4.77 4.19
CA GLY A 43 7.84 5.50 5.12
C GLY A 43 7.16 5.73 6.47
N GLY A 44 7.96 6.16 7.44
CA GLY A 44 7.52 6.37 8.82
C GLY A 44 8.18 7.58 9.46
N PHE A 45 7.98 7.71 10.74
CA PHE A 45 8.59 8.74 11.57
C PHE A 45 9.00 8.16 12.92
N LYS A 46 9.79 8.89 13.66
CA LYS A 46 10.27 8.50 14.97
C LYS A 46 10.32 9.73 15.89
N GLU A 47 9.82 9.55 17.10
CA GLU A 47 10.00 10.54 18.16
C GLU A 47 11.40 10.39 18.78
N PRO A 48 11.97 11.44 19.39
CA PRO A 48 13.32 11.40 19.92
C PRO A 48 13.58 10.29 20.96
N GLU A 49 12.55 9.95 21.76
CA GLU A 49 12.64 8.94 22.81
C GLU A 49 12.37 7.51 22.31
N TRP A 50 11.92 7.34 21.07
CA TRP A 50 11.67 6.01 20.50
C TRP A 50 12.95 5.41 19.93
N GLU A 51 13.13 4.12 20.11
CA GLU A 51 14.22 3.38 19.47
C GLU A 51 13.86 3.07 18.01
N TRP A 52 12.61 2.67 17.75
CA TRP A 52 12.11 2.31 16.43
C TRP A 52 11.19 3.39 15.85
N SER A 53 11.09 3.40 14.51
CA SER A 53 10.13 4.21 13.78
C SER A 53 8.76 3.54 13.73
N VAL A 54 7.74 4.36 13.57
CA VAL A 54 6.36 3.95 13.31
C VAL A 54 5.98 4.40 11.90
N GLU A 55 5.27 3.56 11.15
CA GLU A 55 4.86 3.85 9.79
C GLU A 55 3.82 4.99 9.76
N ASN A 56 3.87 5.85 8.72
CA ASN A 56 2.84 6.88 8.51
C ASN A 56 1.45 6.27 8.28
N PHE A 57 1.40 5.10 7.66
CA PHE A 57 0.22 4.26 7.48
C PHE A 57 0.62 2.84 7.87
N TYR A 58 -0.23 2.11 8.60
CA TYR A 58 0.10 0.76 9.04
C TYR A 58 0.45 -0.15 7.86
N HIS A 59 1.66 -0.70 7.89
CA HIS A 59 2.22 -1.59 6.90
C HIS A 59 2.72 -2.89 7.54
N HIS A 60 2.64 -3.97 6.81
CA HIS A 60 3.30 -5.24 7.09
C HIS A 60 3.48 -5.98 5.77
N TRP A 61 4.44 -6.89 5.74
CA TRP A 61 4.58 -7.88 4.67
C TRP A 61 3.92 -9.19 5.09
N PHE A 62 3.78 -10.07 4.12
CA PHE A 62 3.37 -11.46 4.33
C PHE A 62 4.55 -12.39 4.07
N THR A 63 4.58 -13.58 4.69
CA THR A 63 5.61 -14.59 4.40
C THR A 63 5.56 -15.12 2.96
N SER A 64 4.49 -14.82 2.23
CA SER A 64 4.30 -15.09 0.80
C SER A 64 4.83 -13.99 -0.14
N ASP A 65 5.37 -12.88 0.39
CA ASP A 65 5.84 -11.73 -0.40
C ASP A 65 7.23 -12.00 -1.02
N ALA A 66 7.25 -12.88 -2.02
CA ALA A 66 8.48 -13.43 -2.60
C ALA A 66 9.45 -12.37 -3.14
N TYR A 67 8.95 -11.28 -3.72
CA TYR A 67 9.81 -10.20 -4.23
C TYR A 67 10.51 -9.47 -3.10
N MET A 68 9.81 -9.20 -1.98
CA MET A 68 10.43 -8.59 -0.81
C MET A 68 11.49 -9.50 -0.17
N PHE A 69 11.23 -10.82 -0.04
CA PHE A 69 12.21 -11.74 0.51
C PHE A 69 13.47 -11.86 -0.38
N ARG A 70 13.32 -11.79 -1.70
CA ARG A 70 14.46 -11.72 -2.63
C ARG A 70 15.25 -10.44 -2.42
N LEU A 71 14.54 -9.29 -2.29
CA LEU A 71 15.16 -8.00 -2.04
C LEU A 71 15.90 -7.97 -0.69
N PHE A 72 15.34 -8.53 0.39
CA PHE A 72 16.04 -8.64 1.67
C PHE A 72 17.35 -9.40 1.55
N LYS A 73 17.33 -10.52 0.81
CA LYS A 73 18.53 -11.33 0.53
C LYS A 73 19.54 -10.56 -0.30
N GLU A 74 19.10 -9.87 -1.33
CA GLU A 74 19.93 -9.07 -2.23
C GLU A 74 20.66 -7.95 -1.50
N LEU A 75 19.99 -7.33 -0.52
CA LEU A 75 20.53 -6.29 0.35
C LEU A 75 21.28 -6.85 1.57
N SER A 76 21.30 -8.18 1.77
CA SER A 76 21.92 -8.87 2.91
C SER A 76 21.38 -8.42 4.27
N VAL A 77 20.06 -8.16 4.34
CA VAL A 77 19.39 -7.65 5.55
C VAL A 77 18.40 -8.64 6.18
N GLU A 78 18.40 -9.92 5.76
CA GLU A 78 17.45 -10.94 6.21
C GLU A 78 17.42 -11.11 7.74
N LYS A 79 18.54 -10.88 8.40
CA LYS A 79 18.67 -11.01 9.87
C LYS A 79 17.83 -10.00 10.64
N LYS A 80 17.47 -8.85 9.99
CA LYS A 80 16.61 -7.82 10.57
C LYS A 80 15.12 -8.05 10.28
N VAL A 81 14.78 -9.09 9.51
CA VAL A 81 13.38 -9.43 9.16
C VAL A 81 12.74 -10.19 10.31
N LEU A 82 11.61 -9.69 10.80
CA LEU A 82 10.88 -10.23 11.94
C LEU A 82 9.55 -10.83 11.48
N VAL A 83 9.31 -12.10 11.80
CA VAL A 83 8.05 -12.80 11.54
C VAL A 83 7.24 -12.91 12.82
N ARG A 84 5.97 -12.58 12.76
CA ARG A 84 5.02 -12.59 13.88
C ARG A 84 3.68 -13.15 13.44
N THR A 85 2.91 -13.65 14.42
CA THR A 85 1.56 -14.18 14.19
C THR A 85 0.57 -13.45 15.11
N PRO A 86 0.26 -12.17 14.82
CA PRO A 86 -0.66 -11.40 15.65
C PRO A 86 -2.11 -11.77 15.36
N THR A 87 -2.98 -11.62 16.36
CA THR A 87 -4.40 -11.95 16.24
C THR A 87 -5.18 -10.84 15.54
N THR A 88 -5.89 -11.21 14.47
CA THR A 88 -6.84 -10.35 13.76
C THR A 88 -8.26 -10.70 14.16
N VAL A 89 -9.09 -9.68 14.43
CA VAL A 89 -10.49 -9.86 14.84
C VAL A 89 -11.46 -9.10 13.95
N VAL A 90 -12.70 -9.54 13.95
CA VAL A 90 -13.84 -8.87 13.30
C VAL A 90 -14.89 -8.53 14.36
N TYR A 91 -15.39 -7.29 14.30
CA TYR A 91 -16.49 -6.85 15.15
C TYR A 91 -17.83 -7.40 14.61
N HIS A 92 -18.61 -8.02 15.51
CA HIS A 92 -19.95 -8.51 15.19
C HIS A 92 -20.86 -8.41 16.44
N LYS A 93 -21.95 -7.65 16.33
CA LYS A 93 -23.00 -7.53 17.37
C LYS A 93 -22.45 -7.29 18.80
N GLY A 94 -21.57 -6.29 18.94
CA GLY A 94 -21.05 -5.89 20.25
C GLY A 94 -19.81 -6.65 20.73
N LYS A 95 -19.29 -7.63 19.97
CA LYS A 95 -18.13 -8.45 20.36
C LYS A 95 -17.10 -8.54 19.24
N PHE A 96 -15.86 -8.81 19.62
CA PHE A 96 -14.76 -9.11 18.71
C PHE A 96 -14.54 -10.62 18.63
N TYR A 97 -14.41 -11.14 17.42
CA TYR A 97 -14.20 -12.55 17.13
C TYR A 97 -12.90 -12.73 16.35
N PRO A 98 -11.99 -13.63 16.77
CA PRO A 98 -10.82 -13.99 15.96
C PRO A 98 -11.21 -14.41 14.55
N PHE A 99 -10.45 -13.96 13.57
CA PHE A 99 -10.69 -14.24 12.14
C PHE A 99 -9.36 -14.33 11.37
N ASP A 100 -8.41 -15.08 11.91
CA ASP A 100 -7.04 -15.22 11.44
C ASP A 100 -6.70 -16.66 10.98
N SER A 101 -7.61 -17.59 11.14
CA SER A 101 -7.43 -18.99 10.78
C SER A 101 -8.70 -19.59 10.16
N ILE A 102 -8.57 -20.74 9.51
CA ILE A 102 -9.72 -21.49 8.97
C ILE A 102 -10.67 -21.87 10.10
N LEU A 103 -10.12 -22.29 11.25
CA LEU A 103 -10.93 -22.69 12.39
C LEU A 103 -11.70 -21.50 12.97
N SER A 104 -11.06 -20.36 13.19
CA SER A 104 -11.73 -19.14 13.70
C SER A 104 -12.79 -18.65 12.73
N ALA A 105 -12.55 -18.72 11.42
CA ALA A 105 -13.56 -18.38 10.41
C ALA A 105 -14.76 -19.34 10.44
N LEU A 106 -14.54 -20.63 10.63
CA LEU A 106 -15.61 -21.62 10.78
C LEU A 106 -16.41 -21.45 12.08
N LEU A 107 -15.78 -20.98 13.14
CA LEU A 107 -16.44 -20.69 14.43
C LEU A 107 -17.16 -19.34 14.44
N TYR A 108 -16.91 -18.47 13.45
CA TYR A 108 -17.50 -17.14 13.38
C TYR A 108 -19.04 -17.20 13.34
N PRO A 109 -19.75 -16.53 14.25
CA PRO A 109 -21.20 -16.65 14.40
C PRO A 109 -22.00 -16.01 13.27
N GLY A 110 -21.45 -14.99 12.58
CA GLY A 110 -22.10 -14.29 11.48
C GLY A 110 -22.47 -15.21 10.29
N LEU A 111 -21.70 -16.28 10.06
CA LEU A 111 -22.02 -17.26 9.02
C LEU A 111 -23.26 -18.11 9.34
N GLY A 112 -23.67 -18.23 10.61
CA GLY A 112 -24.68 -19.18 11.05
C GLY A 112 -24.18 -20.63 10.93
N TRP A 113 -25.10 -21.60 10.92
CA TRP A 113 -24.80 -23.03 10.80
C TRP A 113 -25.16 -23.58 9.41
N GLY A 114 -24.61 -24.76 9.07
CA GLY A 114 -25.02 -25.51 7.90
C GLY A 114 -24.38 -25.03 6.59
N ILE A 115 -25.22 -24.95 5.52
CA ILE A 115 -24.78 -24.77 4.13
C ILE A 115 -23.93 -23.52 3.90
N ASN A 116 -24.11 -22.46 4.67
CA ASN A 116 -23.33 -21.22 4.52
C ASN A 116 -21.86 -21.44 4.85
N LYS A 117 -21.54 -22.20 5.92
CA LYS A 117 -20.14 -22.52 6.25
C LYS A 117 -19.49 -23.41 5.19
N ILE A 118 -20.24 -24.36 4.65
CA ILE A 118 -19.77 -25.21 3.54
C ILE A 118 -19.45 -24.35 2.32
N ARG A 119 -20.39 -23.49 1.88
CA ARG A 119 -20.19 -22.60 0.74
C ARG A 119 -19.00 -21.64 0.97
N PHE A 120 -18.89 -21.07 2.17
CA PHE A 120 -17.78 -20.22 2.54
C PHE A 120 -16.43 -20.95 2.39
N GLY A 121 -16.33 -22.19 2.91
CA GLY A 121 -15.13 -23.01 2.81
C GLY A 121 -14.78 -23.39 1.37
N LEU A 122 -15.77 -23.84 0.58
CA LEU A 122 -15.57 -24.22 -0.84
C LEU A 122 -15.14 -23.03 -1.69
N VAL A 123 -15.78 -21.87 -1.51
CA VAL A 123 -15.40 -20.63 -2.22
C VAL A 123 -14.00 -20.21 -1.82
N GLY A 124 -13.66 -20.22 -0.53
CA GLY A 124 -12.33 -19.88 -0.05
C GLY A 124 -11.25 -20.82 -0.64
N LEU A 125 -11.51 -22.14 -0.66
CA LEU A 125 -10.63 -23.11 -1.27
C LEU A 125 -10.46 -22.87 -2.76
N PHE A 126 -11.55 -22.68 -3.50
CA PHE A 126 -11.49 -22.39 -4.94
C PHE A 126 -10.62 -21.14 -5.23
N LEU A 127 -10.83 -20.05 -4.51
CA LEU A 127 -10.05 -18.83 -4.69
C LEU A 127 -8.57 -19.01 -4.32
N ARG A 128 -8.28 -19.89 -3.35
CA ARG A 128 -6.90 -20.19 -2.92
C ARG A 128 -6.12 -20.99 -3.95
N ILE A 129 -6.75 -22.00 -4.58
CA ILE A 129 -6.07 -22.92 -5.51
C ILE A 129 -6.17 -22.49 -6.98
N SER A 130 -7.18 -21.71 -7.34
CA SER A 130 -7.39 -21.26 -8.72
C SER A 130 -6.23 -20.34 -9.17
N LYS A 131 -5.62 -20.65 -10.32
CA LYS A 131 -4.54 -19.86 -10.92
C LYS A 131 -5.03 -18.87 -11.97
N ASN A 132 -6.25 -19.06 -12.51
CA ASN A 132 -6.78 -18.24 -13.58
C ASN A 132 -7.75 -17.18 -13.05
N TRP A 133 -7.26 -15.96 -12.92
CA TRP A 133 -8.04 -14.82 -12.47
C TRP A 133 -8.78 -14.07 -13.61
N LYS A 134 -8.38 -14.25 -14.88
CA LYS A 134 -8.92 -13.50 -16.03
C LYS A 134 -10.44 -13.57 -16.17
N PRO A 135 -11.13 -14.71 -15.97
CA PRO A 135 -12.58 -14.71 -15.98
C PRO A 135 -13.22 -13.92 -14.84
N LEU A 136 -12.52 -13.81 -13.71
CA LEU A 136 -13.01 -13.15 -12.50
C LEU A 136 -13.01 -11.61 -12.64
N GLU A 137 -12.18 -11.03 -13.48
CA GLU A 137 -12.20 -9.57 -13.70
C GLU A 137 -13.45 -9.08 -14.46
N ARG A 138 -14.18 -9.99 -15.11
CA ARG A 138 -15.38 -9.68 -15.89
C ARG A 138 -16.65 -9.55 -15.06
N THR A 139 -16.57 -9.81 -13.77
CA THR A 139 -17.69 -9.78 -12.82
C THR A 139 -17.31 -9.03 -11.56
N THR A 140 -18.28 -8.48 -10.87
CA THR A 140 -18.05 -7.80 -9.58
C THR A 140 -17.93 -8.81 -8.44
N VAL A 141 -17.29 -8.37 -7.33
CA VAL A 141 -17.23 -9.15 -6.09
C VAL A 141 -18.64 -9.51 -5.61
N GLU A 142 -19.54 -8.52 -5.61
CA GLU A 142 -20.92 -8.71 -5.16
C GLU A 142 -21.64 -9.80 -5.96
N ALA A 143 -21.70 -9.67 -7.30
CA ALA A 143 -22.42 -10.60 -8.16
C ALA A 143 -21.87 -12.03 -8.06
N TRP A 144 -20.55 -12.17 -8.07
CA TRP A 144 -19.89 -13.48 -8.00
C TRP A 144 -20.06 -14.14 -6.63
N MET A 145 -19.84 -13.39 -5.54
CA MET A 145 -19.93 -13.92 -4.18
C MET A 145 -21.38 -14.28 -3.82
N LYS A 146 -22.36 -13.47 -4.17
CA LYS A 146 -23.79 -13.81 -3.97
C LYS A 146 -24.17 -15.09 -4.69
N LYS A 147 -23.71 -15.29 -5.92
CA LYS A 147 -23.98 -16.49 -6.70
C LYS A 147 -23.38 -17.76 -6.08
N TRP A 148 -22.10 -17.72 -5.68
CA TRP A 148 -21.37 -18.92 -5.29
C TRP A 148 -21.32 -19.14 -3.77
N ALA A 149 -21.04 -18.10 -2.99
CA ALA A 149 -21.04 -18.17 -1.53
C ALA A 149 -22.45 -18.04 -0.92
N GLY A 150 -23.36 -17.37 -1.61
CA GLY A 150 -24.71 -17.08 -1.16
C GLY A 150 -24.85 -15.70 -0.54
N GLU A 151 -26.06 -15.15 -0.61
CA GLU A 151 -26.42 -13.80 -0.16
C GLU A 151 -26.01 -13.54 1.30
N LYS A 152 -26.31 -14.47 2.21
CA LYS A 152 -25.99 -14.31 3.62
C LYS A 152 -24.49 -14.26 3.86
N VAL A 153 -23.70 -15.14 3.23
CA VAL A 153 -22.25 -15.16 3.35
C VAL A 153 -21.64 -13.87 2.81
N TYR A 154 -22.15 -13.38 1.68
CA TYR A 154 -21.71 -12.10 1.12
C TYR A 154 -21.95 -10.96 2.10
N ARG A 155 -23.18 -10.78 2.58
CA ARG A 155 -23.57 -9.67 3.46
C ARG A 155 -22.83 -9.67 4.81
N GLU A 156 -22.67 -10.83 5.41
CA GLU A 156 -22.07 -10.93 6.75
C GLU A 156 -20.53 -10.88 6.73
N MET A 157 -19.89 -11.30 5.62
CA MET A 157 -18.45 -11.48 5.57
C MET A 157 -17.74 -10.53 4.62
N TRP A 158 -18.26 -10.40 3.40
CA TRP A 158 -17.51 -9.78 2.32
C TRP A 158 -17.94 -8.34 2.03
N GLU A 159 -19.23 -8.06 2.08
CA GLU A 159 -19.74 -6.72 1.87
C GLU A 159 -19.13 -5.70 2.84
N PRO A 160 -19.07 -5.96 4.18
CA PRO A 160 -18.45 -5.01 5.10
C PRO A 160 -16.98 -4.73 4.78
N MET A 161 -16.24 -5.74 4.34
CA MET A 161 -14.84 -5.59 3.96
C MET A 161 -14.69 -4.81 2.65
N VAL A 162 -15.52 -5.09 1.64
CA VAL A 162 -15.46 -4.40 0.34
C VAL A 162 -15.93 -2.95 0.49
N VAL A 163 -17.01 -2.70 1.20
CA VAL A 163 -17.50 -1.35 1.51
C VAL A 163 -16.46 -0.58 2.33
N GLY A 164 -15.89 -1.20 3.35
CA GLY A 164 -14.84 -0.58 4.13
C GLY A 164 -13.65 -0.14 3.28
N LYS A 165 -13.22 -1.00 2.36
CA LYS A 165 -12.01 -0.76 1.57
C LYS A 165 -12.23 0.19 0.38
N PHE A 166 -13.43 0.21 -0.21
CA PHE A 166 -13.70 0.94 -1.45
C PHE A 166 -14.83 1.96 -1.35
N SER A 167 -15.35 2.22 -0.17
CA SER A 167 -16.59 2.96 0.06
C SER A 167 -17.84 2.29 -0.57
N GLU A 168 -19.04 2.74 -0.20
CA GLU A 168 -20.28 2.24 -0.78
C GLU A 168 -20.36 2.48 -2.30
N LYS A 169 -19.81 3.59 -2.76
CA LYS A 169 -19.78 4.01 -4.15
C LYS A 169 -19.10 2.98 -5.06
N TYR A 170 -17.95 2.45 -4.64
CA TYR A 170 -17.18 1.53 -5.48
C TYR A 170 -17.36 0.06 -5.10
N ALA A 171 -17.90 -0.26 -3.93
CA ALA A 171 -18.09 -1.64 -3.48
C ALA A 171 -18.86 -2.51 -4.49
N ARG A 172 -19.82 -1.90 -5.20
CA ARG A 172 -20.68 -2.59 -6.19
C ARG A 172 -20.01 -2.79 -7.55
N VAL A 173 -18.90 -2.10 -7.83
CA VAL A 173 -18.23 -2.12 -9.16
C VAL A 173 -16.82 -2.71 -9.13
N VAL A 174 -16.29 -3.00 -7.94
CA VAL A 174 -14.98 -3.67 -7.79
C VAL A 174 -15.05 -5.09 -8.34
N ASN A 175 -14.06 -5.45 -9.17
CA ASN A 175 -14.02 -6.75 -9.83
C ASN A 175 -13.61 -7.90 -8.88
N MET A 176 -14.01 -9.13 -9.24
CA MET A 176 -13.76 -10.32 -8.44
C MET A 176 -12.29 -10.76 -8.47
N ALA A 177 -11.49 -10.39 -9.46
CA ALA A 177 -10.06 -10.72 -9.52
C ALA A 177 -9.29 -10.10 -8.35
N TRP A 178 -9.65 -8.89 -7.91
CA TRP A 178 -9.09 -8.29 -6.70
C TRP A 178 -9.36 -9.14 -5.45
N MET A 179 -10.57 -9.66 -5.29
CA MET A 179 -10.92 -10.54 -4.17
C MET A 179 -10.13 -11.85 -4.24
N TRP A 180 -10.02 -12.44 -5.45
CA TRP A 180 -9.21 -13.61 -5.70
C TRP A 180 -7.74 -13.39 -5.26
N ALA A 181 -7.14 -12.27 -5.62
CA ALA A 181 -5.76 -11.97 -5.26
C ALA A 181 -5.55 -11.97 -3.73
N ARG A 182 -6.52 -11.45 -2.97
CA ARG A 182 -6.46 -11.46 -1.50
C ARG A 182 -6.48 -12.85 -0.89
N PHE A 183 -7.23 -13.79 -1.48
CA PHE A 183 -7.22 -15.18 -1.03
C PHE A 183 -5.98 -15.94 -1.47
N HIS A 184 -5.51 -15.65 -2.69
CA HIS A 184 -4.44 -16.41 -3.33
C HIS A 184 -3.08 -16.22 -2.66
N VAL A 185 -2.75 -14.98 -2.26
CA VAL A 185 -1.39 -14.64 -1.79
C VAL A 185 -1.25 -14.42 -0.28
N ARG A 186 -2.34 -14.22 0.47
CA ARG A 186 -2.22 -13.93 1.91
C ARG A 186 -1.79 -15.11 2.74
N SER A 187 -0.85 -14.86 3.66
CA SER A 187 -0.51 -15.74 4.77
C SER A 187 -1.06 -15.17 6.09
N THR A 188 -1.15 -16.02 7.11
CA THR A 188 -1.54 -15.61 8.48
C THR A 188 -0.37 -15.00 9.24
N ASN A 189 0.86 -15.32 8.84
CA ASN A 189 2.06 -14.75 9.42
C ASN A 189 2.35 -13.40 8.77
N LEU A 190 2.56 -12.40 9.61
CA LEU A 190 2.95 -11.06 9.19
C LEU A 190 4.44 -10.85 9.39
N VAL A 191 5.00 -10.01 8.56
CA VAL A 191 6.44 -9.74 8.52
C VAL A 191 6.66 -8.24 8.68
N THR A 192 7.67 -7.87 9.45
CA THR A 192 8.13 -6.51 9.62
C THR A 192 9.66 -6.47 9.67
N TYR A 193 10.22 -5.32 9.93
CA TYR A 193 11.66 -5.09 9.98
C TYR A 193 12.08 -4.51 11.32
N GLU A 194 13.25 -4.86 11.79
CA GLU A 194 13.84 -4.27 12.99
C GLU A 194 14.04 -2.76 12.79
N GLY A 195 13.46 -1.94 13.65
CA GLY A 195 13.41 -0.49 13.47
C GLY A 195 12.26 0.04 12.64
N GLY A 196 11.37 -0.83 12.12
CA GLY A 196 10.21 -0.48 11.28
C GLY A 196 10.54 -0.29 9.80
N PHE A 197 9.52 0.02 9.01
CA PHE A 197 9.66 0.19 7.55
C PHE A 197 10.57 1.36 7.16
N GLN A 198 10.63 2.43 7.97
CA GLN A 198 11.55 3.53 7.71
C GLN A 198 13.01 3.09 7.87
N ALA A 199 13.32 2.22 8.84
CA ALA A 199 14.67 1.67 8.99
C ALA A 199 15.06 0.84 7.75
N PHE A 200 14.15 0.01 7.24
CA PHE A 200 14.38 -0.71 5.99
C PHE A 200 14.58 0.24 4.80
N ALA A 201 13.77 1.30 4.69
CA ALA A 201 13.93 2.29 3.62
C ALA A 201 15.30 2.99 3.68
N ASN A 202 15.77 3.31 4.90
CA ASN A 202 17.08 3.92 5.12
C ASN A 202 18.23 2.95 4.79
N ASP A 203 18.15 1.69 5.24
CA ASP A 203 19.13 0.66 4.90
C ASP A 203 19.21 0.44 3.38
N PHE A 204 18.07 0.42 2.70
CA PHE A 204 17.99 0.28 1.25
C PHE A 204 18.61 1.48 0.53
N ALA A 205 18.26 2.71 0.94
CA ALA A 205 18.84 3.92 0.37
C ALA A 205 20.37 3.97 0.56
N SER A 206 20.85 3.56 1.73
CA SER A 206 22.30 3.48 2.03
C SER A 206 23.01 2.47 1.11
N ALA A 207 22.41 1.30 0.90
CA ALA A 207 22.95 0.30 -0.03
C ALA A 207 23.01 0.80 -1.48
N LEU A 208 22.00 1.56 -1.91
CA LEU A 208 21.99 2.19 -3.24
C LEU A 208 23.09 3.21 -3.40
N GLN A 209 23.30 4.09 -2.40
CA GLN A 209 24.37 5.09 -2.42
C GLN A 209 25.74 4.42 -2.45
N GLN A 210 25.95 3.34 -1.68
CA GLN A 210 27.17 2.53 -1.73
C GLN A 210 27.39 1.87 -3.10
N SER A 211 26.31 1.59 -3.83
CA SER A 211 26.36 1.03 -5.20
C SER A 211 26.53 2.10 -6.29
N GLY A 212 26.68 3.38 -5.92
CA GLY A 212 26.89 4.49 -6.87
C GLY A 212 25.64 5.23 -7.31
N VAL A 213 24.45 4.93 -6.72
CA VAL A 213 23.23 5.71 -7.01
C VAL A 213 23.28 7.05 -6.28
N THR A 214 23.01 8.13 -7.00
CA THR A 214 22.80 9.45 -6.41
C THR A 214 21.35 9.58 -5.93
N ILE A 215 21.11 9.91 -4.66
CA ILE A 215 19.77 10.19 -4.13
C ILE A 215 19.72 11.66 -3.68
N ARG A 216 18.82 12.42 -4.29
CA ARG A 216 18.60 13.83 -3.98
C ARG A 216 17.26 13.99 -3.29
N TYR A 217 17.30 14.20 -1.98
CA TYR A 217 16.14 14.51 -1.15
C TYR A 217 15.76 16.00 -1.26
N ASN A 218 14.54 16.34 -0.81
CA ASN A 218 13.98 17.69 -0.89
C ASN A 218 14.06 18.26 -2.32
N THR A 219 13.99 17.37 -3.32
CA THR A 219 14.17 17.69 -4.72
C THR A 219 12.90 17.30 -5.49
N ARG A 220 12.06 18.31 -5.68
CA ARG A 220 10.81 18.14 -6.42
C ARG A 220 11.07 18.33 -7.91
N VAL A 221 10.53 17.42 -8.71
CA VAL A 221 10.42 17.57 -10.16
C VAL A 221 9.07 18.21 -10.46
N ASP A 222 9.07 19.29 -11.20
CA ASP A 222 7.85 20.04 -11.54
C ASP A 222 7.29 19.62 -12.90
N GLU A 223 8.17 19.30 -13.88
CA GLU A 223 7.76 18.93 -15.22
C GLU A 223 8.73 17.89 -15.83
N VAL A 224 8.17 17.01 -16.66
CA VAL A 224 8.88 16.01 -17.47
C VAL A 224 8.57 16.29 -18.93
N ARG A 225 9.59 16.54 -19.74
CA ARG A 225 9.48 16.87 -21.18
C ARG A 225 10.43 16.00 -22.00
N THR A 226 10.06 15.69 -23.23
CA THR A 226 10.97 15.09 -24.21
C THR A 226 11.42 16.13 -25.21
N LYS A 227 12.73 16.19 -25.46
CA LYS A 227 13.36 17.09 -26.42
C LYS A 227 14.62 16.45 -26.99
N ASP A 228 14.76 16.48 -28.31
CA ASP A 228 15.97 16.02 -29.03
C ASP A 228 16.47 14.63 -28.57
N HIS A 229 15.53 13.64 -28.41
CA HIS A 229 15.78 12.27 -27.96
C HIS A 229 16.26 12.14 -26.50
N HIS A 230 16.24 13.22 -25.72
CA HIS A 230 16.50 13.23 -24.28
C HIS A 230 15.23 13.60 -23.50
N VAL A 231 15.25 13.27 -22.22
CA VAL A 231 14.20 13.71 -21.29
C VAL A 231 14.73 14.85 -20.43
N GLU A 232 14.08 15.99 -20.52
CA GLU A 232 14.35 17.15 -19.67
C GLU A 232 13.43 17.16 -18.46
N LEU A 233 14.00 17.35 -17.28
CA LEU A 233 13.30 17.51 -16.02
C LEU A 233 13.44 18.94 -15.52
N ALA A 234 12.33 19.62 -15.28
CA ALA A 234 12.33 20.90 -14.57
C ALA A 234 12.46 20.63 -13.06
N VAL A 235 13.61 20.99 -12.48
CA VAL A 235 13.95 20.76 -11.07
C VAL A 235 14.38 22.05 -10.43
N SER A 236 13.61 22.57 -9.48
CA SER A 236 13.94 23.83 -8.77
C SER A 236 14.27 25.00 -9.69
N GLY A 237 13.52 25.13 -10.79
CA GLY A 237 13.68 26.20 -11.77
C GLY A 237 14.87 26.03 -12.73
N LYS A 238 15.49 24.84 -12.79
CA LYS A 238 16.55 24.49 -13.74
C LYS A 238 16.15 23.26 -14.53
N ASP A 239 16.56 23.18 -15.79
CA ASP A 239 16.37 22.00 -16.61
C ASP A 239 17.59 21.05 -16.49
N GLU A 240 17.32 19.78 -16.24
CA GLU A 240 18.32 18.71 -16.17
C GLU A 240 17.99 17.65 -17.23
N SER A 241 18.99 17.18 -17.97
CA SER A 241 18.81 16.25 -19.09
C SER A 241 19.25 14.84 -18.71
N TYR A 242 18.42 13.86 -19.10
CA TYR A 242 18.62 12.43 -18.88
C TYR A 242 18.31 11.64 -20.16
N ASP A 243 18.93 10.48 -20.32
CA ASP A 243 18.63 9.58 -21.46
C ASP A 243 17.26 8.89 -21.26
N ARG A 244 16.93 8.53 -20.02
CA ARG A 244 15.65 7.89 -19.65
C ARG A 244 15.17 8.39 -18.29
N VAL A 245 13.84 8.40 -18.12
CA VAL A 245 13.20 8.78 -16.87
C VAL A 245 12.14 7.76 -16.48
N LEU A 246 12.16 7.30 -15.24
CA LEU A 246 11.12 6.48 -14.64
C LEU A 246 10.35 7.32 -13.61
N VAL A 247 9.04 7.49 -13.81
CA VAL A 247 8.15 8.14 -12.85
C VAL A 247 7.46 7.07 -12.01
N THR A 248 7.59 7.13 -10.67
CA THR A 248 6.99 6.15 -9.74
C THR A 248 5.91 6.76 -8.84
N LEU A 249 5.25 7.79 -9.32
CA LEU A 249 4.25 8.57 -8.60
C LEU A 249 2.81 8.10 -8.90
N SER A 250 1.80 8.84 -8.39
CA SER A 250 0.41 8.58 -8.73
C SER A 250 0.09 8.97 -10.18
N PRO A 251 -0.94 8.35 -10.82
CA PRO A 251 -1.38 8.71 -12.16
C PRO A 251 -1.72 10.19 -12.30
N GLY A 252 -2.36 10.81 -11.31
CA GLY A 252 -2.69 12.23 -11.32
C GLY A 252 -1.47 13.13 -11.28
N LEU A 253 -0.42 12.75 -10.55
CA LEU A 253 0.85 13.48 -10.55
C LEU A 253 1.58 13.31 -11.89
N MET A 254 1.59 12.09 -12.45
CA MET A 254 2.15 11.85 -13.78
C MET A 254 1.46 12.70 -14.85
N ALA A 255 0.12 12.76 -14.86
CA ALA A 255 -0.63 13.58 -15.80
C ALA A 255 -0.30 15.08 -15.66
N LYS A 256 -0.08 15.56 -14.43
CA LYS A 256 0.28 16.96 -14.16
C LYS A 256 1.71 17.28 -14.60
N MET A 257 2.65 16.36 -14.37
CA MET A 257 4.08 16.57 -14.64
C MET A 257 4.44 16.43 -16.12
N ALA A 258 3.70 15.65 -16.89
CA ALA A 258 3.99 15.33 -18.29
C ALA A 258 2.86 15.81 -19.22
N PRO A 259 2.64 17.13 -19.36
CA PRO A 259 1.54 17.68 -20.17
C PRO A 259 1.67 17.41 -21.67
N GLN A 260 2.85 17.01 -22.14
CA GLN A 260 3.09 16.60 -23.54
C GLN A 260 2.52 15.20 -23.86
N LEU A 261 2.08 14.43 -22.88
CA LEU A 261 1.44 13.14 -23.11
C LEU A 261 0.17 13.33 -23.98
N PRO A 262 -0.10 12.43 -24.94
CA PRO A 262 -1.31 12.50 -25.74
C PRO A 262 -2.58 12.52 -24.88
N GLU A 263 -3.59 13.28 -25.33
CA GLU A 263 -4.85 13.50 -24.57
C GLU A 263 -5.53 12.20 -24.15
N ASN A 264 -5.56 11.19 -25.04
CA ASN A 264 -6.14 9.89 -24.72
C ASN A 264 -5.37 9.15 -23.61
N TYR A 265 -4.05 9.29 -23.54
CA TYR A 265 -3.23 8.72 -22.47
C TYR A 265 -3.45 9.46 -21.15
N LEU A 266 -3.47 10.79 -21.17
CA LEU A 266 -3.77 11.64 -20.01
C LEU A 266 -5.16 11.29 -19.44
N LYS A 267 -6.16 11.16 -20.31
CA LYS A 267 -7.51 10.74 -19.90
C LYS A 267 -7.48 9.36 -19.22
N GLY A 268 -6.76 8.40 -19.80
CA GLY A 268 -6.60 7.06 -19.23
C GLY A 268 -5.97 7.09 -17.82
N LEU A 269 -4.94 7.92 -17.61
CA LEU A 269 -4.35 8.12 -16.28
C LEU A 269 -5.35 8.67 -15.26
N LEU A 270 -6.14 9.68 -15.64
CA LEU A 270 -7.11 10.34 -14.76
C LEU A 270 -8.37 9.49 -14.50
N GLU A 271 -8.66 8.52 -15.36
CA GLU A 271 -9.74 7.54 -15.15
C GLU A 271 -9.39 6.43 -14.16
N LEU A 272 -8.11 6.22 -13.84
CA LEU A 272 -7.68 5.29 -12.81
C LEU A 272 -8.08 5.83 -11.42
N LYS A 273 -9.18 5.31 -10.90
CA LYS A 273 -9.73 5.75 -9.60
C LYS A 273 -8.89 5.22 -8.44
N SER A 274 -8.71 6.05 -7.43
CA SER A 274 -8.07 5.68 -6.17
C SER A 274 -8.73 6.42 -5.01
N LEU A 275 -8.85 5.77 -3.87
CA LEU A 275 -9.19 6.42 -2.62
C LEU A 275 -7.93 6.94 -1.95
N GLY A 276 -8.10 8.00 -1.17
CA GLY A 276 -7.10 8.46 -0.23
C GLY A 276 -7.11 7.63 1.07
N ALA A 277 -6.20 7.94 1.95
CA ALA A 277 -6.15 7.38 3.31
C ALA A 277 -5.99 8.47 4.34
N VAL A 278 -6.69 8.31 5.44
CA VAL A 278 -6.52 9.11 6.67
C VAL A 278 -6.17 8.14 7.79
N ALA A 279 -5.09 8.39 8.50
CA ALA A 279 -4.66 7.61 9.64
C ALA A 279 -4.34 8.53 10.81
N LEU A 280 -5.06 8.36 11.91
CA LEU A 280 -4.75 8.97 13.19
C LEU A 280 -4.00 7.94 14.03
N ILE A 281 -2.75 8.23 14.35
CA ILE A 281 -1.91 7.42 15.23
C ILE A 281 -2.04 8.02 16.62
N ILE A 282 -2.35 7.21 17.63
CA ILE A 282 -2.58 7.65 19.00
C ILE A 282 -1.66 6.86 19.92
N SER A 283 -0.92 7.57 20.75
CA SER A 283 -0.16 6.99 21.86
C SER A 283 -1.02 6.97 23.12
N LEU A 284 -1.03 5.81 23.78
CA LEU A 284 -1.78 5.55 24.98
C LEU A 284 -0.86 5.16 26.16
N LYS A 285 -1.25 5.54 27.38
CA LYS A 285 -0.58 5.13 28.63
C LYS A 285 -0.79 3.65 28.95
N HIS A 286 -1.91 3.08 28.49
CA HIS A 286 -2.31 1.71 28.76
C HIS A 286 -2.67 0.98 27.48
N GLN A 287 -2.49 -0.34 27.47
CA GLN A 287 -2.93 -1.22 26.40
C GLN A 287 -4.45 -1.13 26.20
N LEU A 288 -4.87 -0.97 24.94
CA LEU A 288 -6.31 -0.84 24.66
C LEU A 288 -7.01 -2.20 24.67
N SER A 289 -6.49 -3.20 23.97
CA SER A 289 -7.06 -4.54 23.92
C SER A 289 -6.57 -5.39 25.11
N ARG A 290 -7.47 -5.83 25.97
CA ARG A 290 -7.14 -6.73 27.09
C ARG A 290 -6.63 -8.08 26.62
N GLU A 291 -7.14 -8.56 25.48
CA GLU A 291 -6.79 -9.84 24.87
C GLU A 291 -5.53 -9.77 24.00
N GLY A 292 -4.96 -8.58 23.79
CA GLY A 292 -3.78 -8.39 22.95
C GLY A 292 -4.06 -8.52 21.45
N TYR A 293 -5.26 -8.21 21.00
CA TYR A 293 -5.58 -8.21 19.58
C TYR A 293 -4.81 -7.11 18.84
N TYR A 294 -4.32 -7.45 17.65
CA TYR A 294 -3.54 -6.53 16.84
C TYR A 294 -4.41 -5.75 15.85
N TRP A 295 -5.26 -6.44 15.07
CA TRP A 295 -6.03 -5.84 13.99
C TRP A 295 -7.52 -6.04 14.19
N PHE A 296 -8.25 -4.94 14.23
CA PHE A 296 -9.70 -4.92 14.39
C PHE A 296 -10.35 -4.49 13.07
N ASN A 297 -11.08 -5.40 12.42
CA ASN A 297 -11.91 -5.09 11.26
C ASN A 297 -13.28 -4.60 11.75
N LEU A 298 -13.64 -3.39 11.36
CA LEU A 298 -14.80 -2.68 11.85
C LEU A 298 -15.77 -2.42 10.70
N PRO A 299 -16.91 -3.15 10.62
CA PRO A 299 -17.91 -2.86 9.61
C PRO A 299 -18.43 -1.42 9.74
N LYS A 300 -18.50 -0.66 8.64
CA LYS A 300 -19.02 0.74 8.66
C LYS A 300 -20.41 0.83 9.26
N ALA A 301 -21.29 -0.15 8.98
CA ALA A 301 -22.63 -0.26 9.57
C ALA A 301 -22.63 -0.39 11.10
N SER A 302 -21.51 -0.66 11.73
CA SER A 302 -21.38 -0.77 13.18
C SER A 302 -21.17 0.59 13.87
N GLY A 303 -21.12 1.70 13.10
CA GLY A 303 -21.05 3.06 13.63
C GLY A 303 -19.70 3.41 14.28
N PHE A 304 -18.60 2.80 13.84
CA PHE A 304 -17.26 3.27 14.15
C PHE A 304 -16.88 4.42 13.21
N PRO A 305 -16.17 5.45 13.69
CA PRO A 305 -15.76 6.58 12.84
C PRO A 305 -14.55 6.27 11.96
N PHE A 306 -14.03 5.06 11.98
CA PHE A 306 -12.91 4.57 11.17
C PHE A 306 -13.14 3.11 10.77
N LEU A 307 -12.50 2.68 9.70
CA LEU A 307 -12.62 1.33 9.13
C LEU A 307 -11.90 0.25 9.94
N ALA A 308 -10.74 0.58 10.46
CA ALA A 308 -9.89 -0.34 11.18
C ALA A 308 -9.19 0.35 12.35
N LEU A 309 -9.00 -0.42 13.43
CA LEU A 309 -8.05 -0.08 14.48
C LEU A 309 -6.93 -1.11 14.45
N VAL A 310 -5.68 -0.62 14.54
CA VAL A 310 -4.50 -1.48 14.62
C VAL A 310 -3.74 -1.11 15.89
N GLU A 311 -3.69 -2.02 16.85
CA GLU A 311 -2.89 -1.84 18.06
C GLU A 311 -1.47 -2.32 17.79
N HIS A 312 -0.65 -1.39 17.33
CA HIS A 312 0.70 -1.64 16.81
C HIS A 312 1.61 -2.33 17.84
N THR A 313 1.48 -1.96 19.08
CA THR A 313 2.27 -2.51 20.18
C THR A 313 1.83 -3.90 20.67
N ASN A 314 0.80 -4.49 20.07
CA ASN A 314 0.50 -5.92 20.14
C ASN A 314 1.18 -6.73 19.02
N PHE A 315 1.89 -6.04 18.11
CA PHE A 315 2.70 -6.64 17.04
C PHE A 315 4.19 -6.32 17.23
N GLN A 316 4.51 -5.13 17.70
CA GLN A 316 5.86 -4.68 18.01
C GLN A 316 6.00 -4.39 19.51
N PRO A 317 7.17 -4.65 20.14
CA PRO A 317 7.33 -4.44 21.58
C PRO A 317 7.28 -2.93 21.92
N LYS A 318 6.43 -2.56 22.87
CA LYS A 318 6.21 -1.16 23.30
C LYS A 318 7.49 -0.49 23.82
N GLU A 319 8.42 -1.29 24.35
CA GLU A 319 9.71 -0.81 24.85
C GLU A 319 10.50 -0.06 23.77
N LYS A 320 10.28 -0.42 22.49
CA LYS A 320 10.87 0.25 21.33
C LYS A 320 10.25 1.62 21.03
N PHE A 321 9.15 1.94 21.69
CA PHE A 321 8.41 3.19 21.55
C PHE A 321 8.30 3.94 22.88
N GLY A 322 9.38 3.93 23.70
CA GLY A 322 9.40 4.61 25.00
C GLY A 322 8.43 4.05 26.04
N GLY A 323 7.98 2.80 25.89
CA GLY A 323 7.00 2.16 26.77
C GLY A 323 5.54 2.53 26.46
N GLU A 324 5.30 3.33 25.42
CA GLU A 324 3.94 3.76 25.01
C GLU A 324 3.22 2.65 24.25
N HIS A 325 1.89 2.65 24.36
CA HIS A 325 1.03 1.80 23.53
C HIS A 325 0.55 2.60 22.33
N LEU A 326 0.78 2.09 21.12
CA LEU A 326 0.46 2.79 19.89
C LEU A 326 -0.71 2.12 19.18
N ILE A 327 -1.71 2.92 18.82
CA ILE A 327 -2.83 2.48 17.99
C ILE A 327 -2.94 3.34 16.72
N TYR A 328 -3.41 2.74 15.64
CA TYR A 328 -3.85 3.46 14.44
C TYR A 328 -5.36 3.37 14.33
N CYS A 329 -6.00 4.49 14.05
CA CYS A 329 -7.39 4.56 13.62
C CYS A 329 -7.38 5.05 12.18
N GLY A 330 -7.71 4.19 11.22
CA GLY A 330 -7.54 4.49 9.79
C GLY A 330 -8.75 4.19 8.92
N ASP A 331 -8.87 4.94 7.82
CA ASP A 331 -9.91 4.73 6.81
C ASP A 331 -9.40 5.03 5.39
N TYR A 332 -10.07 4.40 4.37
CA TYR A 332 -9.94 4.75 2.96
C TYR A 332 -11.16 5.54 2.53
N LEU A 333 -10.94 6.76 2.06
CA LEU A 333 -12.00 7.74 1.83
C LEU A 333 -11.80 8.45 0.48
N GLU A 334 -12.88 8.95 -0.08
CA GLU A 334 -12.82 9.91 -1.17
C GLU A 334 -12.06 11.16 -0.69
N THR A 335 -11.30 11.80 -1.58
CA THR A 335 -10.44 12.93 -1.20
C THR A 335 -11.19 14.22 -0.85
N ASP A 336 -12.49 14.27 -1.13
CA ASP A 336 -13.44 15.32 -0.73
C ASP A 336 -14.14 15.05 0.61
N HIS A 337 -13.87 13.89 1.25
CA HIS A 337 -14.44 13.57 2.56
C HIS A 337 -13.95 14.53 3.64
N GLU A 338 -14.85 14.89 4.58
CA GLU A 338 -14.58 15.86 5.65
C GLU A 338 -13.27 15.62 6.42
N TYR A 339 -12.84 14.34 6.60
CA TYR A 339 -11.62 14.01 7.32
C TYR A 339 -10.34 14.56 6.65
N PHE A 340 -10.37 14.84 5.36
CA PHE A 340 -9.23 15.48 4.69
C PHE A 340 -9.10 16.97 5.03
N SER A 341 -10.18 17.64 5.43
CA SER A 341 -10.17 19.04 5.89
C SER A 341 -9.93 19.20 7.40
N MET A 342 -10.31 18.18 8.21
CA MET A 342 -10.12 18.19 9.66
C MET A 342 -8.65 18.14 10.06
N ASP A 343 -8.28 18.84 11.11
CA ASP A 343 -6.98 18.74 11.76
C ASP A 343 -6.90 17.53 12.71
N LYS A 344 -5.74 17.38 13.34
CA LYS A 344 -5.46 16.27 14.27
C LYS A 344 -6.40 16.27 15.47
N ASP A 345 -6.66 17.41 16.05
CA ASP A 345 -7.41 17.52 17.31
C ASP A 345 -8.91 17.31 17.07
N GLN A 346 -9.44 17.80 15.96
CA GLN A 346 -10.80 17.55 15.50
C GLN A 346 -11.06 16.05 15.26
N LEU A 347 -10.11 15.36 14.61
CA LEU A 347 -10.24 13.91 14.40
C LEU A 347 -10.07 13.12 15.69
N LEU A 348 -9.20 13.55 16.58
CA LEU A 348 -9.00 12.93 17.88
C LEU A 348 -10.29 13.03 18.72
N GLU A 349 -10.88 14.21 18.81
CA GLU A 349 -12.17 14.42 19.50
C GLU A 349 -13.27 13.50 18.94
N LYS A 350 -13.35 13.35 17.61
CA LYS A 350 -14.33 12.51 16.93
C LYS A 350 -14.10 11.00 17.18
N PHE A 351 -12.84 10.56 17.31
CA PHE A 351 -12.49 9.14 17.40
C PHE A 351 -12.46 8.60 18.83
N ILE A 352 -12.01 9.39 19.81
CA ILE A 352 -11.89 9.01 21.23
C ILE A 352 -13.14 8.35 21.80
N PRO A 353 -14.38 8.88 21.58
CA PRO A 353 -15.58 8.28 22.18
C PRO A 353 -15.81 6.83 21.77
N SER A 354 -15.28 6.40 20.61
CA SER A 354 -15.45 5.03 20.15
C SER A 354 -14.50 4.03 20.82
N LEU A 355 -13.41 4.49 21.45
CA LEU A 355 -12.38 3.63 22.03
C LEU A 355 -12.87 2.83 23.23
N VAL A 356 -13.86 3.33 23.97
CA VAL A 356 -14.53 2.58 25.06
C VAL A 356 -15.14 1.25 24.57
N ARG A 357 -15.46 1.14 23.28
CA ARG A 357 -16.01 -0.09 22.70
C ARG A 357 -14.96 -1.21 22.55
N PHE A 358 -13.67 -0.87 22.60
CA PHE A 358 -12.55 -1.82 22.61
C PHE A 358 -12.14 -2.20 24.04
N ASN A 359 -12.22 -1.24 24.96
CA ASN A 359 -11.95 -1.46 26.37
C ASN A 359 -12.90 -0.61 27.21
N PRO A 360 -13.81 -1.24 27.99
CA PRO A 360 -14.75 -0.48 28.83
C PRO A 360 -14.09 0.40 29.90
N ASP A 361 -12.82 0.12 30.26
CA ASP A 361 -12.07 0.94 31.22
C ASP A 361 -11.35 2.12 30.56
N PHE A 362 -11.40 2.24 29.23
CA PHE A 362 -10.77 3.33 28.51
C PHE A 362 -11.28 4.69 29.03
N LYS A 363 -10.34 5.59 29.23
CA LYS A 363 -10.61 6.99 29.59
C LYS A 363 -9.81 7.92 28.68
N PRO A 364 -10.34 9.11 28.35
CA PRO A 364 -9.61 10.09 27.50
C PRO A 364 -8.21 10.43 28.03
N GLU A 365 -7.99 10.39 29.35
CA GLU A 365 -6.71 10.66 30.01
C GLU A 365 -5.64 9.60 29.72
N TRP A 366 -6.01 8.47 29.09
CA TRP A 366 -5.06 7.48 28.59
C TRP A 366 -4.29 7.99 27.37
N VAL A 367 -4.85 8.95 26.63
CA VAL A 367 -4.20 9.54 25.46
C VAL A 367 -3.02 10.41 25.91
N ASN A 368 -1.83 10.11 25.40
CA ASN A 368 -0.63 10.94 25.58
C ASN A 368 -0.53 11.98 24.47
N ARG A 369 -0.54 11.53 23.22
CA ARG A 369 -0.35 12.35 22.02
C ARG A 369 -0.89 11.66 20.77
N ALA A 370 -1.02 12.39 19.70
CA ALA A 370 -1.51 11.86 18.45
C ALA A 370 -0.80 12.49 17.24
N TRP A 371 -0.76 11.77 16.12
CA TRP A 371 -0.23 12.21 14.83
C TRP A 371 -1.22 11.90 13.73
N LEU A 372 -1.44 12.86 12.86
CA LEU A 372 -2.34 12.73 11.71
C LEU A 372 -1.53 12.57 10.42
N LYS A 373 -1.86 11.52 9.67
CA LYS A 373 -1.28 11.26 8.35
C LYS A 373 -2.39 11.18 7.32
N LYS A 374 -2.19 11.85 6.19
CA LYS A 374 -3.14 11.89 5.07
C LYS A 374 -2.42 11.62 3.76
N SER A 375 -3.06 10.88 2.87
CA SER A 375 -2.59 10.70 1.49
C SER A 375 -3.79 10.71 0.55
N ASN A 376 -3.72 11.51 -0.51
CA ASN A 376 -4.78 11.55 -1.53
C ASN A 376 -4.74 10.36 -2.49
N TYR A 377 -3.71 9.52 -2.42
CA TYR A 377 -3.52 8.37 -3.28
C TYR A 377 -3.03 7.18 -2.43
N ALA A 378 -3.92 6.26 -2.12
CA ALA A 378 -3.61 5.14 -1.24
C ALA A 378 -4.20 3.79 -1.67
N GLN A 379 -5.42 3.76 -2.22
CA GLN A 379 -6.12 2.53 -2.57
C GLN A 379 -6.68 2.63 -3.99
N PRO A 380 -5.99 2.09 -5.01
CA PRO A 380 -6.55 1.94 -6.35
C PRO A 380 -7.83 1.11 -6.35
N VAL A 381 -8.78 1.48 -7.20
CA VAL A 381 -10.08 0.82 -7.32
C VAL A 381 -10.11 -0.01 -8.61
N PRO A 382 -9.98 -1.34 -8.53
CA PRO A 382 -9.99 -2.20 -9.72
C PRO A 382 -11.43 -2.45 -10.21
N LEU A 383 -11.84 -1.73 -11.23
CA LEU A 383 -13.16 -1.86 -11.86
C LEU A 383 -13.24 -3.14 -12.72
N VAL A 384 -14.46 -3.52 -13.14
CA VAL A 384 -14.65 -4.62 -14.09
C VAL A 384 -13.83 -4.38 -15.37
N ASN A 385 -13.16 -5.43 -15.87
CA ASN A 385 -12.21 -5.40 -16.99
C ASN A 385 -11.02 -4.44 -16.81
N HIS A 386 -10.56 -4.26 -15.58
CA HIS A 386 -9.52 -3.30 -15.21
C HIS A 386 -8.24 -3.43 -16.03
N SER A 387 -7.82 -4.66 -16.39
CA SER A 387 -6.61 -4.90 -17.18
C SER A 387 -6.56 -4.16 -18.52
N ARG A 388 -7.72 -3.78 -19.07
CA ARG A 388 -7.82 -3.01 -20.33
C ARG A 388 -7.53 -1.53 -20.17
N ASN A 389 -7.62 -1.01 -18.93
CA ASN A 389 -7.50 0.41 -18.62
C ASN A 389 -6.15 0.74 -17.98
N ILE A 390 -5.32 -0.27 -17.71
CA ILE A 390 -4.00 -0.07 -17.13
C ILE A 390 -3.05 0.46 -18.20
N PRO A 391 -2.43 1.65 -18.02
CA PRO A 391 -1.47 2.17 -18.98
C PRO A 391 -0.22 1.28 -19.03
N ALA A 392 0.43 1.23 -20.19
CA ALA A 392 1.72 0.58 -20.35
C ALA A 392 2.79 1.30 -19.47
N ILE A 393 3.80 0.55 -19.03
CA ILE A 393 4.94 1.12 -18.30
C ILE A 393 5.72 2.09 -19.21
N GLN A 394 5.96 1.70 -20.48
CA GLN A 394 6.51 2.60 -21.47
C GLN A 394 5.41 3.57 -21.92
N THR A 395 5.65 4.87 -21.73
CA THR A 395 4.68 5.90 -22.10
C THR A 395 4.81 6.27 -23.58
N PRO A 396 3.83 7.01 -24.14
CA PRO A 396 3.97 7.57 -25.49
C PRO A 396 5.09 8.63 -25.67
N LEU A 397 5.60 9.20 -24.56
CA LEU A 397 6.75 10.08 -24.61
C LEU A 397 8.04 9.25 -24.70
N GLU A 398 8.87 9.54 -25.70
CA GLU A 398 10.15 8.86 -25.86
C GLU A 398 11.01 9.02 -24.60
N GLY A 399 11.61 7.92 -24.14
CA GLY A 399 12.50 7.91 -22.97
C GLY A 399 11.79 7.99 -21.61
N VAL A 400 10.46 8.17 -21.57
CA VAL A 400 9.70 8.30 -20.32
C VAL A 400 8.93 7.02 -19.99
N TYR A 401 9.10 6.53 -18.78
CA TYR A 401 8.45 5.33 -18.24
C TYR A 401 7.62 5.69 -17.01
N PHE A 402 6.54 4.95 -16.81
CA PHE A 402 5.64 5.15 -15.67
C PHE A 402 5.32 3.83 -14.99
N ALA A 403 5.67 3.70 -13.71
CA ALA A 403 5.38 2.53 -12.90
C ALA A 403 4.77 2.94 -11.56
N SER A 404 3.50 2.68 -11.37
CA SER A 404 2.76 3.09 -10.18
C SER A 404 1.94 1.97 -9.57
N MET A 405 1.50 2.19 -8.35
CA MET A 405 0.62 1.29 -7.62
C MET A 405 -0.69 0.98 -8.38
N SER A 406 -1.19 1.88 -9.22
CA SER A 406 -2.38 1.66 -10.06
C SER A 406 -2.18 0.63 -11.17
N GLN A 407 -0.93 0.30 -11.52
CA GLN A 407 -0.58 -0.71 -12.54
C GLN A 407 -0.33 -2.09 -11.92
N VAL A 408 -0.34 -2.19 -10.59
CA VAL A 408 -0.25 -3.46 -9.86
C VAL A 408 -1.59 -4.18 -9.97
N TYR A 409 -1.69 -5.17 -10.86
CA TYR A 409 -2.92 -5.91 -11.11
C TYR A 409 -2.61 -7.31 -11.67
N PRO A 410 -3.29 -8.36 -11.26
CA PRO A 410 -4.53 -8.40 -10.43
C PRO A 410 -4.31 -8.30 -8.92
N TRP A 411 -3.06 -8.12 -8.51
CA TRP A 411 -2.72 -8.08 -7.10
C TRP A 411 -3.36 -6.88 -6.39
N ASP A 412 -3.54 -6.99 -5.09
CA ASP A 412 -3.83 -5.83 -4.26
C ASP A 412 -2.53 -5.02 -4.10
N ARG A 413 -2.63 -3.72 -3.85
CA ARG A 413 -1.46 -2.87 -3.62
C ARG A 413 -0.56 -3.41 -2.51
N GLY A 414 0.73 -3.15 -2.58
CA GLY A 414 1.69 -3.53 -1.55
C GLY A 414 3.12 -3.32 -2.03
N THR A 415 4.05 -3.21 -1.09
CA THR A 415 5.46 -2.99 -1.39
C THR A 415 6.08 -4.15 -2.18
N ASN A 416 5.63 -5.40 -1.92
CA ASN A 416 6.03 -6.56 -2.70
C ASN A 416 5.76 -6.40 -4.20
N PHE A 417 4.62 -5.85 -4.56
CA PHE A 417 4.24 -5.64 -5.95
C PHE A 417 4.81 -4.34 -6.54
N ALA A 418 5.16 -3.38 -5.68
CA ALA A 418 5.96 -2.23 -6.10
C ALA A 418 7.37 -2.65 -6.54
N VAL A 419 7.96 -3.63 -5.83
CA VAL A 419 9.22 -4.27 -6.25
C VAL A 419 9.05 -5.04 -7.56
N GLU A 420 7.97 -5.83 -7.71
CA GLU A 420 7.69 -6.56 -8.96
C GLU A 420 7.57 -5.64 -10.17
N ILE A 421 6.79 -4.56 -10.08
CA ILE A 421 6.60 -3.65 -11.21
C ILE A 421 7.86 -2.84 -11.54
N ALA A 422 8.68 -2.56 -10.52
CA ALA A 422 9.97 -1.92 -10.70
C ALA A 422 10.94 -2.78 -11.53
N HIS A 423 11.03 -4.09 -11.25
CA HIS A 423 11.80 -5.03 -12.08
C HIS A 423 11.32 -5.05 -13.54
N LYS A 424 10.01 -4.98 -13.77
CA LYS A 424 9.45 -4.88 -15.12
C LYS A 424 9.84 -3.56 -15.81
N ALA A 425 9.81 -2.46 -15.08
CA ALA A 425 10.15 -1.14 -15.60
C ALA A 425 11.65 -1.05 -15.94
N SER A 426 12.53 -1.50 -15.05
CA SER A 426 13.97 -1.52 -15.29
C SER A 426 14.35 -2.40 -16.48
N ALA A 427 13.71 -3.55 -16.65
CA ALA A 427 13.92 -4.42 -17.81
C ALA A 427 13.52 -3.75 -19.13
N LEU A 428 12.39 -3.03 -19.16
CA LEU A 428 11.95 -2.28 -20.34
C LEU A 428 12.91 -1.12 -20.68
N ILE A 429 13.39 -0.40 -19.67
CA ILE A 429 14.37 0.68 -19.86
C ILE A 429 15.65 0.14 -20.47
N ARG A 430 16.20 -0.94 -19.91
CA ARG A 430 17.41 -1.59 -20.42
C ARG A 430 17.24 -2.04 -21.86
N GLY A 431 16.17 -2.77 -22.17
CA GLY A 431 15.90 -3.24 -23.53
C GLY A 431 15.78 -2.10 -24.54
N SER A 432 15.22 -0.95 -24.15
CA SER A 432 15.11 0.23 -25.03
C SER A 432 16.46 0.86 -25.35
N ILE A 433 17.41 0.86 -24.40
CA ILE A 433 18.76 1.40 -24.59
C ILE A 433 19.59 0.45 -25.45
N GLU A 434 19.51 -0.86 -25.18
CA GLU A 434 20.23 -1.89 -25.92
C GLU A 434 19.81 -1.91 -27.42
N ASN A 435 18.52 -1.78 -27.71
CA ASN A 435 17.99 -1.73 -29.07
C ASN A 435 18.44 -0.46 -29.85
N GLN A 436 18.57 0.69 -29.16
CA GLN A 436 19.08 1.91 -29.77
C GLN A 436 20.59 1.85 -30.10
N ALA A 437 21.34 1.02 -29.36
CA ALA A 437 22.77 0.86 -29.61
C ALA A 437 23.08 -0.08 -30.79
N GLN A 438 22.10 -0.86 -31.26
CA GLN A 438 22.21 -1.83 -32.35
C GLN A 438 21.67 -1.32 -33.70
N GLY A 439 20.91 -0.24 -33.72
CA GLY A 439 20.38 0.42 -34.93
C GLY A 439 21.13 1.69 -35.27
#